data_2bd94b021ecb203b2e6f212c727d8631
#
_entry.id   2bd94b021ecb203b2e6f212c727d8631
#
_cell.length_a   1.000
_cell.length_b   1.000
_cell.length_c   1.000
_cell.angle_alpha   90.00
_cell.angle_beta   90.00
_cell.angle_gamma   90.00
#
_symmetry.space_group_name_H-M   'P 1'
#
loop_
_entity.id
_entity.type
_entity.pdbx_description
1 polymer ?
#
loop_
_entity_poly.entity_id
_entity_poly.type
_entity_poly.pdbx_seq_one_letter_code
_entity_poly.pdbx_strand_id
1 'polypeptide(L)'
;MRRLVIGAGLGLVVMSVVLAACGGSDAGSTSSESRRIQDMWEIDQIEKDFHRAQTEKNIDLMVSLFAPNATMTVGPGATASGREEIRHFWLEDSAPFDPENDWMSDHPAYKLEVTVNGDRGTLHFECHYIDIETSKVVSATTADFDVARIDGDWLITNMVGGTTVLEA
;
A
#
# COMPACT_ATOMS: atom_id res chain seq x y z
N MET A 1 46.20 60.78 58.54
CA MET A 1 46.12 59.87 57.38
C MET A 1 44.77 59.21 57.45
N ARG A 2 43.78 59.66 56.67
CA ARG A 2 42.41 59.10 56.60
C ARG A 2 42.25 58.44 55.26
N ARG A 3 41.95 57.13 55.26
CA ARG A 3 41.63 56.38 54.06
C ARG A 3 40.12 56.39 53.90
N LEU A 4 39.70 56.88 52.74
CA LEU A 4 38.29 56.89 52.27
C LEU A 4 38.03 55.54 51.60
N VAL A 5 37.01 54.84 52.03
CA VAL A 5 36.55 53.59 51.39
C VAL A 5 35.25 53.91 50.62
N ILE A 6 35.32 53.84 49.31
CA ILE A 6 34.16 54.00 48.41
C ILE A 6 33.55 52.63 48.20
N GLY A 7 32.34 52.42 48.68
CA GLY A 7 31.54 51.22 48.40
C GLY A 7 30.83 51.33 47.03
N ALA A 8 31.15 50.43 46.12
CA ALA A 8 30.44 50.29 44.88
C ALA A 8 29.29 49.27 45.07
N GLY A 9 28.04 49.75 44.99
CA GLY A 9 26.86 48.93 44.98
C GLY A 9 26.66 48.29 43.59
N LEU A 10 26.68 46.99 43.53
CA LEU A 10 26.40 46.23 42.31
C LEU A 10 24.89 45.94 42.29
N GLY A 11 24.13 46.65 41.44
CA GLY A 11 22.73 46.39 41.19
C GLY A 11 22.57 45.17 40.26
N LEU A 12 22.05 44.10 40.81
CA LEU A 12 21.70 42.91 40.05
C LEU A 12 20.35 43.14 39.33
N VAL A 13 20.40 43.37 38.02
CA VAL A 13 19.18 43.43 37.18
C VAL A 13 18.86 41.99 36.83
N VAL A 14 17.82 41.42 37.43
CA VAL A 14 17.25 40.13 37.06
C VAL A 14 16.37 40.33 35.84
N MET A 15 16.88 40.01 34.68
CA MET A 15 16.13 40.01 33.44
C MET A 15 15.34 38.69 33.34
N SER A 16 14.05 38.74 33.69
CA SER A 16 13.12 37.61 33.54
C SER A 16 12.86 37.40 32.04
N VAL A 17 13.49 36.40 31.44
CA VAL A 17 13.15 35.94 30.10
C VAL A 17 11.87 35.12 30.21
N VAL A 18 10.76 35.65 29.79
CA VAL A 18 9.52 34.91 29.57
C VAL A 18 9.68 34.15 28.28
N LEU A 19 10.06 32.85 28.35
CA LEU A 19 9.94 31.92 27.26
C LEU A 19 8.44 31.70 27.01
N ALA A 20 7.89 32.37 26.00
CA ALA A 20 6.60 32.01 25.45
C ALA A 20 6.79 30.62 24.79
N ALA A 21 6.32 29.57 25.46
CA ALA A 21 6.14 28.26 24.89
C ALA A 21 5.05 28.37 23.82
N CYS A 22 5.44 28.59 22.55
CA CYS A 22 4.57 28.35 21.41
C CYS A 22 4.28 26.85 21.41
N GLY A 23 3.04 26.51 21.77
CA GLY A 23 2.57 25.17 22.00
C GLY A 23 2.66 24.34 20.73
N GLY A 24 3.31 23.21 20.85
CA GLY A 24 3.41 22.18 19.82
C GLY A 24 2.09 21.44 19.60
N SER A 25 1.21 21.99 18.77
CA SER A 25 0.06 21.27 18.22
C SER A 25 0.35 20.70 16.82
N ASP A 26 1.41 21.15 16.14
CA ASP A 26 1.67 20.80 14.74
C ASP A 26 2.54 19.56 14.56
N ALA A 27 3.34 19.16 15.56
CA ALA A 27 4.24 18.01 15.45
C ALA A 27 3.48 16.66 15.41
N GLY A 28 2.31 16.57 16.03
CA GLY A 28 1.48 15.35 16.03
C GLY A 28 0.73 15.14 14.72
N SER A 29 0.30 16.22 14.07
CA SER A 29 -0.44 16.14 12.79
C SER A 29 0.47 15.79 11.62
N THR A 30 1.70 16.32 11.59
CA THR A 30 2.69 16.00 10.55
C THR A 30 3.17 14.54 10.63
N SER A 31 3.32 13.96 11.82
CA SER A 31 3.72 12.58 11.99
C SER A 31 2.62 11.58 11.57
N SER A 32 1.35 11.88 11.85
CA SER A 32 0.22 11.04 11.45
C SER A 32 -0.02 11.09 9.94
N GLU A 33 0.09 12.26 9.32
CA GLU A 33 -0.04 12.41 7.87
C GLU A 33 1.11 11.72 7.12
N SER A 34 2.36 11.84 7.61
CA SER A 34 3.51 11.14 7.02
C SER A 34 3.33 9.63 7.09
N ARG A 35 2.80 9.10 8.19
CA ARG A 35 2.48 7.67 8.30
C ARG A 35 1.41 7.27 7.31
N ARG A 36 0.33 8.03 7.19
CA ARG A 36 -0.75 7.75 6.24
C ARG A 36 -0.24 7.70 4.80
N ILE A 37 0.61 8.64 4.41
CA ILE A 37 1.24 8.65 3.08
C ILE A 37 2.12 7.41 2.87
N GLN A 38 2.90 7.02 3.87
CA GLN A 38 3.71 5.81 3.82
C GLN A 38 2.84 4.56 3.67
N ASP A 39 1.76 4.45 4.44
CA ASP A 39 0.83 3.35 4.38
C ASP A 39 0.16 3.24 3.00
N MET A 40 -0.25 4.36 2.42
CA MET A 40 -0.81 4.40 1.06
C MET A 40 0.21 3.94 0.01
N TRP A 41 1.48 4.32 0.17
CA TRP A 41 2.54 3.86 -0.72
C TRP A 41 2.80 2.35 -0.58
N GLU A 42 2.81 1.82 0.63
CA GLU A 42 2.99 0.39 0.88
C GLU A 42 1.83 -0.44 0.30
N ILE A 43 0.58 0.06 0.40
CA ILE A 43 -0.59 -0.58 -0.21
C ILE A 43 -0.50 -0.52 -1.75
N ASP A 44 -0.05 0.60 -2.32
CA ASP A 44 0.20 0.73 -3.76
C ASP A 44 1.24 -0.31 -4.28
N GLN A 45 2.22 -0.69 -3.47
CA GLN A 45 3.16 -1.75 -3.86
C GLN A 45 2.48 -3.12 -4.01
N ILE A 46 1.37 -3.39 -3.31
CA ILE A 46 0.60 -4.63 -3.48
C ILE A 46 0.11 -4.77 -4.93
N GLU A 47 -0.41 -3.69 -5.52
CA GLU A 47 -0.83 -3.68 -6.93
C GLU A 47 0.32 -4.04 -7.87
N LYS A 48 1.47 -3.40 -7.69
CA LYS A 48 2.66 -3.64 -8.52
C LYS A 48 3.18 -5.07 -8.41
N ASP A 49 3.24 -5.59 -7.18
CA ASP A 49 3.69 -6.95 -6.93
C ASP A 49 2.67 -7.98 -7.43
N PHE A 50 1.37 -7.68 -7.36
CA PHE A 50 0.30 -8.50 -7.91
C PHE A 50 0.46 -8.66 -9.44
N HIS A 51 0.66 -7.57 -10.17
CA HIS A 51 0.88 -7.60 -11.62
C HIS A 51 2.22 -8.21 -11.98
N ARG A 52 3.28 -7.94 -11.21
CA ARG A 52 4.58 -8.57 -11.40
C ARG A 52 4.49 -10.09 -11.22
N ALA A 53 3.78 -10.55 -10.18
CA ALA A 53 3.59 -11.98 -9.95
C ALA A 53 2.91 -12.68 -11.14
N GLN A 54 1.92 -12.03 -11.75
CA GLN A 54 1.23 -12.55 -12.94
C GLN A 54 2.15 -12.57 -14.18
N THR A 55 2.82 -11.45 -14.46
CA THR A 55 3.73 -11.33 -15.61
C THR A 55 4.90 -12.31 -15.53
N GLU A 56 5.47 -12.51 -14.34
CA GLU A 56 6.57 -13.44 -14.08
C GLU A 56 6.11 -14.88 -13.80
N LYS A 57 4.79 -15.11 -13.72
CA LYS A 57 4.17 -16.38 -13.28
C LYS A 57 4.71 -16.85 -11.92
N ASN A 58 4.98 -15.89 -11.03
CA ASN A 58 5.57 -16.11 -9.71
C ASN A 58 4.48 -16.36 -8.68
N ILE A 59 4.08 -17.63 -8.55
CA ILE A 59 3.00 -18.02 -7.62
C ILE A 59 3.35 -17.77 -6.16
N ASP A 60 4.61 -17.86 -5.76
CA ASP A 60 5.01 -17.61 -4.37
C ASP A 60 4.90 -16.13 -4.01
N LEU A 61 5.27 -15.24 -4.93
CA LEU A 61 5.03 -13.81 -4.78
C LEU A 61 3.52 -13.53 -4.70
N MET A 62 2.72 -14.08 -5.63
CA MET A 62 1.27 -13.90 -5.63
C MET A 62 0.65 -14.26 -4.28
N VAL A 63 0.92 -15.45 -3.78
CA VAL A 63 0.34 -15.95 -2.52
C VAL A 63 0.85 -15.19 -1.31
N SER A 64 2.07 -14.66 -1.35
CA SER A 64 2.63 -13.87 -0.25
C SER A 64 1.87 -12.57 0.03
N LEU A 65 1.20 -12.01 -0.98
CA LEU A 65 0.41 -10.78 -0.85
C LEU A 65 -0.87 -10.96 -0.03
N PHE A 66 -1.33 -12.21 0.15
CA PHE A 66 -2.57 -12.51 0.86
C PHE A 66 -2.32 -12.85 2.33
N ALA A 67 -3.24 -12.44 3.20
CA ALA A 67 -3.28 -12.92 4.58
C ALA A 67 -3.49 -14.45 4.63
N PRO A 68 -3.05 -15.15 5.69
CA PRO A 68 -3.20 -16.61 5.77
C PRO A 68 -4.63 -17.11 5.60
N ASN A 69 -5.62 -16.33 6.04
CA ASN A 69 -7.05 -16.62 6.00
C ASN A 69 -7.82 -15.70 5.04
N ALA A 70 -7.15 -15.13 4.05
CA ALA A 70 -7.78 -14.26 3.06
C ALA A 70 -8.87 -14.99 2.28
N THR A 71 -9.84 -14.21 1.80
CA THR A 71 -10.86 -14.69 0.87
C THR A 71 -10.68 -14.05 -0.51
N MET A 72 -11.05 -14.77 -1.54
CA MET A 72 -11.00 -14.27 -2.91
C MET A 72 -12.27 -14.70 -3.67
N THR A 73 -12.82 -13.79 -4.45
CA THR A 73 -13.91 -14.05 -5.38
C THR A 73 -13.55 -13.49 -6.74
N VAL A 74 -13.60 -14.31 -7.77
CA VAL A 74 -13.27 -13.90 -9.15
C VAL A 74 -14.40 -14.29 -10.11
N GLY A 75 -14.82 -13.33 -10.95
CA GLY A 75 -15.88 -13.52 -11.94
C GLY A 75 -17.21 -13.97 -11.31
N PRO A 76 -18.03 -14.77 -12.01
CA PRO A 76 -19.39 -15.11 -11.59
C PRO A 76 -19.45 -16.19 -10.50
N GLY A 77 -18.49 -16.26 -9.58
CA GLY A 77 -18.62 -17.09 -8.39
C GLY A 77 -17.49 -18.07 -8.08
N ALA A 78 -16.35 -17.98 -8.74
CA ALA A 78 -15.16 -18.70 -8.27
C ALA A 78 -14.70 -18.07 -6.95
N THR A 79 -14.65 -18.87 -5.88
CA THR A 79 -14.22 -18.43 -4.54
C THR A 79 -13.09 -19.30 -4.04
N ALA A 80 -12.15 -18.69 -3.31
CA ALA A 80 -11.06 -19.38 -2.63
C ALA A 80 -10.87 -18.79 -1.23
N SER A 81 -10.53 -19.63 -0.25
CA SER A 81 -10.33 -19.25 1.15
C SER A 81 -8.99 -19.78 1.67
N GLY A 82 -8.15 -18.88 2.16
CA GLY A 82 -6.81 -19.19 2.61
C GLY A 82 -5.81 -19.36 1.46
N ARG A 83 -4.53 -19.25 1.80
CA ARG A 83 -3.43 -19.25 0.82
C ARG A 83 -3.38 -20.49 -0.07
N GLU A 84 -3.77 -21.66 0.44
CA GLU A 84 -3.72 -22.92 -0.33
C GLU A 84 -4.74 -22.93 -1.46
N GLU A 85 -6.00 -22.57 -1.19
CA GLU A 85 -7.03 -22.50 -2.23
C GLU A 85 -6.77 -21.35 -3.21
N ILE A 86 -6.26 -20.21 -2.72
CA ILE A 86 -5.83 -19.09 -3.56
C ILE A 86 -4.69 -19.52 -4.49
N ARG A 87 -3.69 -20.26 -3.99
CA ARG A 87 -2.62 -20.84 -4.81
C ARG A 87 -3.17 -21.74 -5.90
N HIS A 88 -4.07 -22.64 -5.52
CA HIS A 88 -4.69 -23.57 -6.46
C HIS A 88 -5.43 -22.84 -7.59
N PHE A 89 -6.26 -21.84 -7.21
CA PHE A 89 -6.98 -21.02 -8.20
C PHE A 89 -6.01 -20.35 -9.20
N TRP A 90 -4.94 -19.72 -8.72
CA TRP A 90 -4.00 -19.04 -9.61
C TRP A 90 -3.29 -20.00 -10.56
N LEU A 91 -2.94 -21.22 -10.13
CA LEU A 91 -2.22 -22.19 -10.94
C LEU A 91 -3.12 -22.92 -11.94
N GLU A 92 -4.37 -23.20 -11.59
CA GLU A 92 -5.22 -24.11 -12.37
C GLU A 92 -6.32 -23.39 -13.16
N ASP A 93 -6.79 -22.24 -12.63
CA ASP A 93 -7.99 -21.57 -13.17
C ASP A 93 -7.71 -20.16 -13.73
N SER A 94 -6.50 -19.62 -13.52
CA SER A 94 -6.17 -18.24 -13.89
C SER A 94 -5.39 -18.16 -15.20
N ALA A 95 -5.99 -17.57 -16.23
CA ALA A 95 -5.34 -17.38 -17.52
C ALA A 95 -3.96 -16.68 -17.44
N PRO A 96 -3.71 -15.65 -16.62
CA PRO A 96 -2.37 -15.08 -16.48
C PRO A 96 -1.29 -16.05 -15.99
N PHE A 97 -1.65 -17.13 -15.30
CA PHE A 97 -0.70 -18.16 -14.83
C PHE A 97 -0.60 -19.37 -15.74
N ASP A 98 -1.45 -19.48 -16.76
CA ASP A 98 -1.31 -20.53 -17.77
C ASP A 98 0.10 -20.46 -18.41
N PRO A 99 0.87 -21.56 -18.41
CA PRO A 99 2.22 -21.60 -19.00
C PRO A 99 2.26 -21.23 -20.49
N GLU A 100 1.18 -21.49 -21.22
CA GLU A 100 1.07 -21.20 -22.65
C GLU A 100 0.59 -19.76 -22.93
N ASN A 101 0.28 -18.98 -21.89
CA ASN A 101 -0.22 -17.63 -22.01
C ASN A 101 0.93 -16.60 -21.94
N ASP A 102 1.13 -15.85 -22.99
CA ASP A 102 2.15 -14.80 -23.10
C ASP A 102 1.63 -13.40 -22.74
N TRP A 103 0.65 -13.32 -21.84
CA TRP A 103 0.12 -12.05 -21.38
C TRP A 103 1.05 -11.40 -20.36
N MET A 104 1.20 -10.10 -20.48
CA MET A 104 1.79 -9.25 -19.46
C MET A 104 0.77 -8.20 -19.01
N SER A 105 0.80 -7.84 -17.75
CA SER A 105 0.00 -6.74 -17.23
C SER A 105 0.64 -5.40 -17.59
N ASP A 106 -0.18 -4.40 -17.93
CA ASP A 106 0.30 -3.03 -18.07
C ASP A 106 0.69 -2.45 -16.70
N HIS A 107 1.80 -1.73 -16.68
CA HIS A 107 2.27 -1.05 -15.49
C HIS A 107 2.58 0.43 -15.80
N PRO A 108 2.08 1.32 -14.95
CA PRO A 108 1.13 1.17 -13.86
C PRO A 108 -0.30 0.89 -14.35
N ALA A 109 -1.18 0.43 -13.45
CA ALA A 109 -2.62 0.38 -13.72
C ALA A 109 -3.12 1.76 -14.17
N TYR A 110 -4.07 1.79 -15.10
CA TYR A 110 -4.60 3.06 -15.61
C TYR A 110 -5.57 3.74 -14.63
N LYS A 111 -6.02 3.03 -13.62
CA LYS A 111 -6.75 3.57 -12.49
C LYS A 111 -6.30 2.88 -11.20
N LEU A 112 -6.07 3.68 -10.18
CA LEU A 112 -5.64 3.22 -8.87
C LEU A 112 -6.28 4.11 -7.80
N GLU A 113 -6.96 3.49 -6.82
CA GLU A 113 -7.53 4.18 -5.67
C GLU A 113 -7.12 3.47 -4.39
N VAL A 114 -6.49 4.19 -3.46
CA VAL A 114 -6.04 3.67 -2.16
C VAL A 114 -6.70 4.46 -1.05
N THR A 115 -7.27 3.76 -0.06
CA THR A 115 -7.72 4.36 1.19
C THR A 115 -7.02 3.73 2.39
N VAL A 116 -6.80 4.51 3.45
CA VAL A 116 -6.19 4.05 4.69
C VAL A 116 -6.95 4.60 5.89
N ASN A 117 -7.25 3.72 6.84
CA ASN A 117 -7.83 4.06 8.14
C ASN A 117 -7.21 3.17 9.24
N GLY A 118 -6.18 3.67 9.90
CA GLY A 118 -5.40 2.90 10.88
C GLY A 118 -4.71 1.72 10.22
N ASP A 119 -4.94 0.51 10.73
CA ASP A 119 -4.36 -0.73 10.22
C ASP A 119 -5.25 -1.45 9.19
N ARG A 120 -6.18 -0.73 8.57
CA ARG A 120 -7.05 -1.22 7.50
C ARG A 120 -7.05 -0.24 6.33
N GLY A 121 -7.28 -0.77 5.14
CA GLY A 121 -7.37 0.02 3.93
C GLY A 121 -8.10 -0.70 2.81
N THR A 122 -8.27 -0.01 1.71
CA THR A 122 -8.76 -0.60 0.45
C THR A 122 -7.81 -0.22 -0.67
N LEU A 123 -7.74 -1.09 -1.66
CA LEU A 123 -7.03 -0.85 -2.90
C LEU A 123 -7.97 -1.28 -4.05
N HIS A 124 -8.28 -0.34 -4.94
CA HIS A 124 -8.96 -0.62 -6.19
C HIS A 124 -8.03 -0.32 -7.35
N PHE A 125 -8.00 -1.19 -8.35
CA PHE A 125 -7.30 -0.91 -9.59
C PHE A 125 -8.05 -1.42 -10.82
N GLU A 126 -7.74 -0.81 -11.95
CA GLU A 126 -8.15 -1.25 -13.28
C GLU A 126 -6.91 -1.31 -14.17
N CYS A 127 -6.71 -2.43 -14.86
CA CYS A 127 -5.55 -2.65 -15.73
C CYS A 127 -5.93 -3.43 -16.99
N HIS A 128 -4.97 -3.51 -17.93
CA HIS A 128 -5.07 -4.35 -19.11
C HIS A 128 -4.03 -5.46 -19.08
N TYR A 129 -4.32 -6.53 -19.78
CA TYR A 129 -3.32 -7.51 -20.20
C TYR A 129 -3.03 -7.32 -21.69
N ILE A 130 -1.76 -7.35 -22.00
CA ILE A 130 -1.24 -7.17 -23.34
C ILE A 130 -0.61 -8.50 -23.77
N ASP A 131 -1.04 -9.02 -24.90
CA ASP A 131 -0.40 -10.14 -25.55
C ASP A 131 0.95 -9.71 -26.12
N ILE A 132 2.03 -10.40 -25.72
CA ILE A 132 3.40 -9.99 -26.04
C ILE A 132 3.68 -10.13 -27.54
N GLU A 133 3.17 -11.16 -28.20
CA GLU A 133 3.42 -11.41 -29.61
C GLU A 133 2.72 -10.40 -30.51
N THR A 134 1.46 -10.10 -30.21
CA THR A 134 0.62 -9.23 -31.06
C THR A 134 0.64 -7.78 -30.64
N SER A 135 1.12 -7.47 -29.40
CA SER A 135 1.07 -6.15 -28.78
C SER A 135 -0.36 -5.58 -28.67
N LYS A 136 -1.35 -6.46 -28.59
CA LYS A 136 -2.75 -6.07 -28.45
C LYS A 136 -3.21 -6.21 -27.01
N VAL A 137 -4.12 -5.32 -26.59
CA VAL A 137 -4.88 -5.50 -25.35
C VAL A 137 -5.85 -6.67 -25.53
N VAL A 138 -5.71 -7.71 -24.74
CA VAL A 138 -6.51 -8.93 -24.83
C VAL A 138 -7.49 -9.08 -23.68
N SER A 139 -7.31 -8.33 -22.61
CA SER A 139 -8.17 -8.41 -21.44
C SER A 139 -8.17 -7.08 -20.67
N ALA A 140 -9.29 -6.75 -20.08
CA ALA A 140 -9.43 -5.70 -19.09
C ALA A 140 -9.80 -6.34 -17.74
N THR A 141 -9.13 -5.94 -16.69
CA THR A 141 -9.30 -6.48 -15.35
C THR A 141 -9.55 -5.38 -14.35
N THR A 142 -10.45 -5.63 -13.40
CA THR A 142 -10.65 -4.83 -12.21
C THR A 142 -10.46 -5.68 -10.97
N ALA A 143 -9.93 -5.10 -9.91
CA ALA A 143 -9.91 -5.75 -8.61
C ALA A 143 -10.10 -4.76 -7.48
N ASP A 144 -10.88 -5.19 -6.49
CA ASP A 144 -11.11 -4.51 -5.23
C ASP A 144 -10.50 -5.36 -4.12
N PHE A 145 -9.59 -4.77 -3.35
CA PHE A 145 -8.94 -5.42 -2.22
C PHE A 145 -9.33 -4.72 -0.92
N ASP A 146 -9.72 -5.51 0.08
CA ASP A 146 -9.60 -5.11 1.47
C ASP A 146 -8.21 -5.51 1.96
N VAL A 147 -7.50 -4.57 2.56
CA VAL A 147 -6.15 -4.81 3.07
C VAL A 147 -6.08 -4.52 4.57
N ALA A 148 -5.21 -5.23 5.27
CA ALA A 148 -4.94 -4.97 6.68
C ALA A 148 -3.44 -5.12 6.97
N ARG A 149 -2.98 -4.38 7.98
CA ARG A 149 -1.62 -4.53 8.52
C ARG A 149 -1.60 -5.73 9.47
N ILE A 150 -0.83 -6.74 9.14
CA ILE A 150 -0.67 -7.97 9.90
C ILE A 150 0.82 -8.20 10.14
N ASP A 151 1.23 -8.27 11.38
CA ASP A 151 2.63 -8.44 11.80
C ASP A 151 3.61 -7.39 11.22
N GLY A 152 3.07 -6.20 10.87
CA GLY A 152 3.82 -5.09 10.32
C GLY A 152 3.67 -4.90 8.81
N ASP A 153 3.23 -5.90 8.08
CA ASP A 153 3.06 -5.89 6.63
C ASP A 153 1.60 -5.64 6.21
N TRP A 154 1.38 -4.92 5.13
CA TRP A 154 0.07 -4.81 4.51
C TRP A 154 -0.21 -6.05 3.65
N LEU A 155 -1.31 -6.75 3.97
CA LEU A 155 -1.72 -7.96 3.27
C LEU A 155 -3.18 -7.87 2.82
N ILE A 156 -3.50 -8.50 1.69
CA ILE A 156 -4.86 -8.65 1.18
C ILE A 156 -5.63 -9.59 2.10
N THR A 157 -6.75 -9.13 2.66
CA THR A 157 -7.65 -9.94 3.49
C THR A 157 -8.88 -10.41 2.72
N ASN A 158 -9.29 -9.64 1.71
CA ASN A 158 -10.35 -10.02 0.79
C ASN A 158 -10.05 -9.44 -0.60
N MET A 159 -10.35 -10.19 -1.63
CA MET A 159 -10.27 -9.77 -3.03
C MET A 159 -11.57 -10.05 -3.74
N VAL A 160 -12.06 -9.07 -4.47
CA VAL A 160 -13.12 -9.24 -5.46
C VAL A 160 -12.56 -8.78 -6.81
N GLY A 161 -12.47 -9.68 -7.76
CA GLY A 161 -11.87 -9.40 -9.06
C GLY A 161 -12.77 -9.85 -10.22
N GLY A 162 -12.57 -9.22 -11.37
CA GLY A 162 -13.21 -9.58 -12.61
C GLY A 162 -12.31 -9.31 -13.81
N THR A 163 -12.29 -10.25 -14.75
CA THR A 163 -11.52 -10.13 -15.99
C THR A 163 -12.48 -10.30 -17.17
N THR A 164 -12.43 -9.34 -18.09
CA THR A 164 -13.15 -9.42 -19.37
C THR A 164 -12.14 -9.69 -20.47
N VAL A 165 -12.19 -10.86 -21.07
CA VAL A 165 -11.41 -11.19 -22.27
C VAL A 165 -12.03 -10.44 -23.45
N LEU A 166 -11.19 -9.73 -24.20
CA LEU A 166 -11.60 -8.95 -25.37
C LEU A 166 -11.45 -9.82 -26.61
N GLU A 167 -12.45 -9.78 -27.47
CA GLU A 167 -12.35 -10.44 -28.78
C GLU A 167 -11.28 -9.73 -29.64
N ALA A 168 -10.43 -10.53 -30.29
CA ALA A 168 -9.28 -10.05 -31.09
C ALA A 168 -9.74 -9.44 -32.45
#